data_ac3308f8583acd05f280363672afcad2
#
_entry.id   ac3308f8583acd05f280363672afcad2
#
_cell.length_a   1.000
_cell.length_b   1.000
_cell.length_c   1.000
_cell.angle_alpha   90.00
_cell.angle_beta   90.00
_cell.angle_gamma   90.00
#
_symmetry.space_group_name_H-M   'P 1'
#
loop_
_entity.id
_entity.type
_entity.pdbx_description
1 polymer ?
#
loop_
_entity_poly.entity_id
_entity_poly.type
_entity_poly.pdbx_seq_one_letter_code
_entity_poly.pdbx_strand_id
1 'polypeptide(L)'
;MPIRDVLVFSSGRKAFYIAREEVHLAMSQQSGLQREPLLDSLRSELEGLDRDDLLWRIRTLQSPSAPRAKVDGKNVLVLCSNNYLGLANHPKLKQAAIAATRKYGAGSGSVRVIAGTMDLHLKLEKVLADYRRAEASITFQSGYATNAGTILSLVDERDIIVSDELNHGSIIDGCRMTKAARRVYKHKDMNDLEKQLQDTDHFRRVLIITDGVFSMDGDIAPLKDIVDLATERQAITYVDDAHGDGVLGENGRGITNHFHLEGKVDVDMGTFSKAFGCVGGYVVGSKVLCSYLQNKVRSYLLSGSQPPSVPGACIAAIQLVQRSPGLVKKLWDNTRYFKKGLKDLGFDTGNSETPITPVMVGESGKARRLADSMFKLGVFVLPIVYPMVAKDKARIRTIVTSAHTKKDLDEATDAFEKAGREMALI
;
A
#
# COMPACT_ATOMS: atom_id res chain seq x y z
N MET A 1 23.69 51.46 16.35
CA MET A 1 22.27 51.65 15.93
C MET A 1 21.85 50.38 15.20
N PRO A 2 20.98 49.55 15.73
CA PRO A 2 20.50 48.36 15.03
C PRO A 2 19.36 48.71 14.07
N ILE A 3 19.43 48.20 12.88
CA ILE A 3 18.42 48.32 11.80
C ILE A 3 17.19 47.51 12.23
N ARG A 4 16.03 48.18 12.32
CA ARG A 4 14.72 47.57 12.59
C ARG A 4 14.14 47.09 11.28
N ASP A 5 14.04 45.77 11.07
CA ASP A 5 13.27 45.19 9.96
C ASP A 5 11.79 45.18 10.33
N VAL A 6 11.01 45.95 9.60
CA VAL A 6 9.54 46.04 9.74
C VAL A 6 8.91 45.32 8.56
N LEU A 7 8.15 44.27 8.82
CA LEU A 7 7.28 43.63 7.84
C LEU A 7 5.90 44.30 7.85
N VAL A 8 5.54 44.94 6.70
CA VAL A 8 4.24 45.58 6.52
C VAL A 8 3.30 44.63 5.75
N PHE A 9 2.23 44.22 6.36
CA PHE A 9 1.11 43.59 5.65
C PHE A 9 0.03 44.62 5.41
N SER A 10 -0.29 44.98 4.15
CA SER A 10 -1.35 45.85 3.81
C SER A 10 -2.60 45.07 3.40
N SER A 11 -3.58 45.04 4.23
CA SER A 11 -5.01 44.94 3.83
C SER A 11 -5.76 46.10 4.44
N GLY A 12 -6.33 46.91 3.60
CA GLY A 12 -6.90 48.21 3.90
C GLY A 12 -7.55 48.43 5.28
N ARG A 13 -6.99 49.38 6.02
CA ARG A 13 -7.43 49.99 7.29
C ARG A 13 -6.92 49.30 8.55
N LYS A 14 -5.76 49.75 9.00
CA LYS A 14 -5.00 49.64 10.25
C LYS A 14 -3.80 48.70 10.11
N ALA A 15 -2.63 49.32 10.07
CA ALA A 15 -1.36 48.62 10.23
C ALA A 15 -1.17 48.20 11.72
N PHE A 16 -1.04 46.92 11.97
CA PHE A 16 -0.56 46.42 13.28
C PHE A 16 0.95 46.19 13.21
N TYR A 17 1.69 46.93 14.01
CA TYR A 17 3.13 46.70 14.22
C TYR A 17 3.27 45.70 15.37
N ILE A 18 3.81 44.52 15.09
CA ILE A 18 4.25 43.58 16.14
C ILE A 18 5.78 43.59 16.12
N ALA A 19 6.39 44.06 17.19
CA ALA A 19 7.85 44.02 17.34
C ALA A 19 8.34 42.57 17.47
N ARG A 20 9.37 42.21 16.73
CA ARG A 20 9.96 40.84 16.69
C ARG A 20 10.35 40.33 18.09
N GLU A 21 10.72 41.23 18.98
CA GLU A 21 11.05 40.93 20.39
C GLU A 21 9.82 40.53 21.20
N GLU A 22 8.67 41.13 21.00
CA GLU A 22 7.42 40.77 21.70
C GLU A 22 6.89 39.40 21.26
N VAL A 23 7.02 39.03 19.98
CA VAL A 23 6.68 37.70 19.46
C VAL A 23 7.63 36.65 20.03
N HIS A 24 8.93 36.95 20.12
CA HIS A 24 9.92 36.05 20.73
C HIS A 24 9.70 35.91 22.25
N LEU A 25 9.34 36.99 22.94
CA LEU A 25 9.06 36.96 24.39
C LEU A 25 7.73 36.24 24.69
N ALA A 26 6.68 36.45 23.86
CA ALA A 26 5.40 35.76 23.99
C ALA A 26 5.54 34.26 23.70
N MET A 27 6.35 33.88 22.73
CA MET A 27 6.64 32.45 22.43
C MET A 27 7.53 31.82 23.50
N SER A 28 8.44 32.56 24.15
CA SER A 28 9.29 32.06 25.24
C SER A 28 8.56 31.94 26.58
N GLN A 29 7.49 32.70 26.80
CA GLN A 29 6.68 32.63 28.01
C GLN A 29 5.56 31.57 27.97
N GLN A 30 5.22 31.03 26.78
CA GLN A 30 4.16 30.03 26.63
C GLN A 30 4.65 28.58 26.54
N SER A 31 5.95 28.31 26.44
CA SER A 31 6.44 26.93 26.50
C SER A 31 7.71 26.86 27.31
N GLY A 32 7.61 26.36 28.55
CA GLY A 32 8.74 25.86 29.30
C GLY A 32 9.40 24.62 28.70
N LEU A 33 9.31 24.45 27.41
CA LEU A 33 9.96 23.38 26.62
C LEU A 33 11.42 23.79 26.41
N GLN A 34 12.31 23.28 27.26
CA GLN A 34 13.75 23.33 26.95
C GLN A 34 13.99 22.53 25.64
N ARG A 35 14.82 23.09 24.74
CA ARG A 35 15.28 22.36 23.56
C ARG A 35 16.16 21.20 23.99
N GLU A 36 15.66 20.00 23.88
CA GLU A 36 16.47 18.81 24.06
C GLU A 36 17.42 18.63 22.86
N PRO A 37 18.67 18.17 23.09
CA PRO A 37 19.52 17.72 22.01
C PRO A 37 18.81 16.64 21.19
N LEU A 38 18.89 16.74 19.85
CA LEU A 38 18.15 15.83 18.95
C LEU A 38 18.36 14.34 19.26
N LEU A 39 19.61 13.94 19.54
CA LEU A 39 19.93 12.54 19.80
C LEU A 39 19.33 12.02 21.11
N ASP A 40 19.21 12.87 22.13
CA ASP A 40 18.65 12.48 23.42
C ASP A 40 17.12 12.33 23.30
N SER A 41 16.45 13.23 22.58
CA SER A 41 15.03 13.11 22.25
C SER A 41 14.75 11.81 21.46
N LEU A 42 15.52 11.55 20.40
CA LEU A 42 15.34 10.33 19.59
C LEU A 42 15.61 9.04 20.39
N ARG A 43 16.59 9.07 21.33
CA ARG A 43 16.85 7.93 22.21
C ARG A 43 15.68 7.67 23.14
N SER A 44 15.14 8.71 23.77
CA SER A 44 13.97 8.62 24.64
C SER A 44 12.74 8.07 23.91
N GLU A 45 12.50 8.51 22.65
CA GLU A 45 11.42 8.00 21.82
C GLU A 45 11.61 6.52 21.50
N LEU A 46 12.83 6.08 21.13
CA LEU A 46 13.13 4.67 20.85
C LEU A 46 12.96 3.79 22.10
N GLU A 47 13.38 4.26 23.25
CA GLU A 47 13.16 3.56 24.53
C GLU A 47 11.66 3.48 24.88
N GLY A 48 10.89 4.51 24.54
CA GLY A 48 9.43 4.50 24.64
C GLY A 48 8.81 3.42 23.76
N LEU A 49 9.21 3.36 22.49
CA LEU A 49 8.75 2.32 21.55
C LEU A 49 9.11 0.91 22.02
N ASP A 50 10.29 0.71 22.62
CA ASP A 50 10.68 -0.62 23.14
C ASP A 50 9.87 -1.02 24.37
N ARG A 51 9.63 -0.08 25.32
CA ARG A 51 8.78 -0.31 26.50
C ARG A 51 7.34 -0.68 26.15
N ASP A 52 6.82 -0.04 25.10
CA ASP A 52 5.44 -0.24 24.66
C ASP A 52 5.29 -1.43 23.68
N ASP A 53 6.37 -2.21 23.48
CA ASP A 53 6.42 -3.29 22.48
C ASP A 53 6.11 -2.83 21.05
N LEU A 54 6.43 -1.60 20.69
CA LEU A 54 6.20 -1.02 19.38
C LEU A 54 7.46 -0.94 18.51
N LEU A 55 8.64 -1.18 19.09
CA LEU A 55 9.91 -1.12 18.36
C LEU A 55 10.00 -2.21 17.30
N TRP A 56 10.19 -1.81 16.04
CA TRP A 56 10.39 -2.75 14.93
C TRP A 56 11.79 -3.36 14.96
N ARG A 57 11.86 -4.70 14.96
CA ARG A 57 13.08 -5.48 14.83
C ARG A 57 13.09 -6.18 13.48
N ILE A 58 13.92 -5.68 12.56
CA ILE A 58 13.99 -6.19 11.18
C ILE A 58 14.68 -7.56 11.19
N ARG A 59 14.00 -8.56 10.60
CA ARG A 59 14.62 -9.87 10.33
C ARG A 59 15.25 -9.87 8.95
N THR A 60 16.41 -10.50 8.84
CA THR A 60 17.22 -10.52 7.62
C THR A 60 16.89 -11.74 6.76
N LEU A 61 16.37 -11.50 5.56
CA LEU A 61 16.20 -12.51 4.53
C LEU A 61 17.54 -12.78 3.84
N GLN A 62 18.05 -14.00 3.95
CA GLN A 62 19.37 -14.43 3.46
C GLN A 62 19.30 -15.39 2.26
N SER A 63 18.12 -15.51 1.65
CA SER A 63 17.85 -16.28 0.44
C SER A 63 16.80 -15.55 -0.42
N PRO A 64 16.52 -16.05 -1.63
CA PRO A 64 15.41 -15.48 -2.41
C PRO A 64 14.08 -15.53 -1.66
N SER A 65 13.21 -14.54 -1.93
CA SER A 65 11.81 -14.54 -1.45
C SER A 65 11.05 -15.70 -2.11
N ALA A 66 10.76 -16.72 -1.32
CA ALA A 66 10.08 -17.95 -1.74
C ALA A 66 9.27 -18.52 -0.56
N PRO A 67 8.41 -19.55 -0.76
CA PRO A 67 7.70 -20.19 0.34
C PRO A 67 8.61 -20.66 1.47
N ARG A 68 9.79 -21.15 1.15
CA ARG A 68 10.83 -21.47 2.12
C ARG A 68 12.04 -20.57 1.88
N ALA A 69 12.51 -19.95 2.96
CA ALA A 69 13.62 -19.00 2.90
C ALA A 69 14.52 -19.11 4.13
N LYS A 70 15.76 -18.64 4.00
CA LYS A 70 16.66 -18.47 5.15
C LYS A 70 16.48 -17.09 5.74
N VAL A 71 16.04 -17.03 7.00
CA VAL A 71 15.79 -15.78 7.76
C VAL A 71 16.54 -15.86 9.09
N ASP A 72 17.39 -14.88 9.39
CA ASP A 72 18.24 -14.85 10.60
C ASP A 72 18.98 -16.19 10.84
N GLY A 73 19.54 -16.76 9.79
CA GLY A 73 20.28 -18.01 9.86
C GLY A 73 19.43 -19.29 9.86
N LYS A 74 18.10 -19.22 9.99
CA LYS A 74 17.17 -20.36 10.05
C LYS A 74 16.43 -20.56 8.72
N ASN A 75 16.25 -21.79 8.31
CA ASN A 75 15.34 -22.14 7.21
C ASN A 75 13.91 -22.17 7.76
N VAL A 76 13.04 -21.34 7.19
CA VAL A 76 11.65 -21.17 7.66
C VAL A 76 10.66 -21.21 6.49
N LEU A 77 9.43 -21.59 6.78
CA LEU A 77 8.29 -21.41 5.91
C LEU A 77 7.77 -19.96 6.06
N VAL A 78 7.61 -19.23 4.97
CA VAL A 78 7.28 -17.80 4.98
C VAL A 78 5.79 -17.61 4.69
N LEU A 79 5.03 -17.09 5.65
CA LEU A 79 3.61 -16.78 5.51
C LEU A 79 3.28 -15.27 5.67
N CYS A 80 4.28 -14.40 5.59
CA CYS A 80 4.07 -12.94 5.74
C CYS A 80 4.48 -12.12 4.50
N SER A 81 4.93 -12.78 3.43
CA SER A 81 5.30 -12.10 2.19
C SER A 81 4.09 -11.77 1.33
N ASN A 82 4.07 -10.57 0.74
CA ASN A 82 3.06 -10.17 -0.24
C ASN A 82 3.28 -10.80 -1.65
N ASN A 83 4.17 -11.75 -1.81
CA ASN A 83 4.53 -12.42 -3.07
C ASN A 83 3.45 -13.44 -3.49
N TYR A 84 2.19 -13.03 -3.64
CA TYR A 84 0.99 -13.87 -3.84
C TYR A 84 1.16 -14.96 -4.89
N LEU A 85 1.76 -14.62 -6.04
CA LEU A 85 1.95 -15.56 -7.15
C LEU A 85 3.31 -16.24 -7.15
N GLY A 86 4.15 -16.01 -6.10
CA GLY A 86 5.47 -16.62 -5.98
C GLY A 86 6.47 -16.18 -7.06
N LEU A 87 6.26 -15.03 -7.69
CA LEU A 87 7.03 -14.59 -8.85
C LEU A 87 8.37 -13.93 -8.53
N ALA A 88 8.59 -13.44 -7.32
CA ALA A 88 9.77 -12.66 -6.96
C ALA A 88 11.12 -13.38 -7.25
N ASN A 89 11.14 -14.72 -7.21
CA ASN A 89 12.32 -15.53 -7.58
C ASN A 89 12.15 -16.29 -8.90
N HIS A 90 11.14 -15.99 -9.71
CA HIS A 90 10.83 -16.76 -10.91
C HIS A 90 11.94 -16.62 -11.97
N PRO A 91 12.43 -17.73 -12.59
CA PRO A 91 13.54 -17.70 -13.56
C PRO A 91 13.31 -16.75 -14.74
N LYS A 92 12.11 -16.68 -15.28
CA LYS A 92 11.78 -15.78 -16.40
C LYS A 92 11.92 -14.31 -16.04
N LEU A 93 11.56 -13.90 -14.80
CA LEU A 93 11.71 -12.53 -14.33
C LEU A 93 13.21 -12.19 -14.18
N LYS A 94 13.99 -13.09 -13.57
CA LYS A 94 15.45 -12.91 -13.44
C LYS A 94 16.12 -12.78 -14.81
N GLN A 95 15.79 -13.64 -15.75
CA GLN A 95 16.33 -13.60 -17.11
C GLN A 95 15.98 -12.28 -17.83
N ALA A 96 14.73 -11.81 -17.71
CA ALA A 96 14.31 -10.55 -18.28
C ALA A 96 15.03 -9.34 -17.67
N ALA A 97 15.20 -9.33 -16.34
CA ALA A 97 15.96 -8.30 -15.64
C ALA A 97 17.43 -8.26 -16.08
N ILE A 98 18.08 -9.42 -16.17
CA ILE A 98 19.47 -9.55 -16.66
C ILE A 98 19.61 -9.08 -18.10
N ALA A 99 18.71 -9.48 -18.99
CA ALA A 99 18.71 -9.07 -20.39
C ALA A 99 18.52 -7.56 -20.53
N ALA A 100 17.61 -6.96 -19.76
CA ALA A 100 17.39 -5.53 -19.73
C ALA A 100 18.65 -4.78 -19.23
N THR A 101 19.26 -5.24 -18.15
CA THR A 101 20.50 -4.66 -17.63
C THR A 101 21.64 -4.73 -18.64
N ARG A 102 21.82 -5.87 -19.32
CA ARG A 102 22.84 -6.02 -20.37
C ARG A 102 22.64 -5.06 -21.54
N LYS A 103 21.41 -4.79 -21.93
CA LYS A 103 21.09 -3.92 -23.07
C LYS A 103 21.13 -2.44 -22.74
N TYR A 104 20.64 -2.03 -21.58
CA TYR A 104 20.41 -0.64 -21.22
C TYR A 104 21.28 -0.11 -20.10
N GLY A 105 22.09 -0.94 -19.45
CA GLY A 105 22.91 -0.56 -18.28
C GLY A 105 22.17 -0.73 -16.95
N ALA A 106 22.81 -0.24 -15.87
CA ALA A 106 22.32 -0.40 -14.50
C ALA A 106 21.19 0.58 -14.11
N GLY A 107 21.13 1.72 -14.76
CA GLY A 107 20.15 2.77 -14.45
C GLY A 107 19.91 3.71 -15.64
N SER A 108 18.98 4.66 -15.48
CA SER A 108 18.62 5.62 -16.52
C SER A 108 19.46 6.93 -16.46
N GLY A 109 20.05 7.22 -15.31
CA GLY A 109 20.81 8.46 -15.07
C GLY A 109 19.99 9.74 -15.10
N SER A 110 18.65 9.65 -15.21
CA SER A 110 17.76 10.81 -15.35
C SER A 110 16.33 10.51 -14.90
N VAL A 111 15.51 11.56 -14.78
CA VAL A 111 14.06 11.47 -14.59
C VAL A 111 13.37 11.20 -15.93
N ARG A 112 12.13 10.65 -15.88
CA ARG A 112 11.38 10.24 -17.07
C ARG A 112 11.23 11.34 -18.14
N VAL A 113 10.97 12.57 -17.71
CA VAL A 113 10.66 13.69 -18.62
C VAL A 113 11.89 14.37 -19.24
N ILE A 114 13.10 14.08 -18.79
CA ILE A 114 14.33 14.68 -19.36
C ILE A 114 15.02 13.67 -20.28
N ALA A 115 15.73 12.70 -19.75
CA ALA A 115 16.49 11.72 -20.53
C ALA A 115 16.36 10.29 -19.98
N GLY A 116 15.43 10.04 -19.04
CA GLY A 116 15.30 8.77 -18.33
C GLY A 116 14.22 7.84 -18.88
N THR A 117 13.46 8.23 -19.93
CA THR A 117 12.49 7.35 -20.56
C THR A 117 13.15 6.46 -21.61
N MET A 118 13.22 5.17 -21.32
CA MET A 118 13.65 4.14 -22.25
C MET A 118 12.44 3.55 -22.98
N ASP A 119 12.62 2.97 -24.19
CA ASP A 119 11.60 2.24 -24.91
C ASP A 119 10.96 1.12 -24.05
N LEU A 120 11.73 0.53 -23.15
CA LEU A 120 11.29 -0.50 -22.22
C LEU A 120 10.25 0.01 -21.20
N HIS A 121 10.33 1.28 -20.77
CA HIS A 121 9.31 1.89 -19.93
C HIS A 121 7.97 2.03 -20.67
N LEU A 122 8.03 2.55 -21.90
CA LEU A 122 6.83 2.70 -22.73
C LEU A 122 6.20 1.34 -23.07
N LYS A 123 7.05 0.32 -23.30
CA LYS A 123 6.60 -1.05 -23.53
C LYS A 123 5.90 -1.62 -22.30
N LEU A 124 6.42 -1.38 -21.09
CA LEU A 124 5.77 -1.79 -19.84
C LEU A 124 4.40 -1.14 -19.71
N GLU A 125 4.32 0.17 -19.91
CA GLU A 125 3.06 0.92 -19.83
C GLU A 125 2.03 0.37 -20.83
N LYS A 126 2.43 0.10 -22.08
CA LYS A 126 1.54 -0.51 -23.05
C LYS A 126 1.05 -1.92 -22.63
N VAL A 127 1.96 -2.80 -22.24
CA VAL A 127 1.63 -4.18 -21.81
C VAL A 127 0.70 -4.17 -20.60
N LEU A 128 0.91 -3.23 -19.68
CA LEU A 128 0.07 -3.08 -18.50
C LEU A 128 -1.34 -2.59 -18.87
N ALA A 129 -1.45 -1.56 -19.70
CA ALA A 129 -2.75 -1.05 -20.17
C ALA A 129 -3.55 -2.17 -20.89
N ASP A 130 -2.90 -2.93 -21.78
CA ASP A 130 -3.52 -4.08 -22.47
C ASP A 130 -3.98 -5.15 -21.45
N TYR A 131 -3.18 -5.45 -20.42
CA TYR A 131 -3.51 -6.42 -19.37
C TYR A 131 -4.71 -5.98 -18.53
N ARG A 132 -4.75 -4.71 -18.13
CA ARG A 132 -5.81 -4.13 -17.30
C ARG A 132 -7.05 -3.70 -18.10
N ARG A 133 -7.04 -3.88 -19.43
CA ARG A 133 -8.11 -3.44 -20.36
C ARG A 133 -8.43 -1.94 -20.22
N ALA A 134 -7.39 -1.13 -20.07
CA ALA A 134 -7.47 0.32 -19.97
C ALA A 134 -6.90 1.00 -21.22
N GLU A 135 -7.25 2.27 -21.45
CA GLU A 135 -6.76 3.03 -22.60
C GLU A 135 -5.25 3.34 -22.50
N ALA A 136 -4.77 3.58 -21.28
CA ALA A 136 -3.37 3.93 -21.01
C ALA A 136 -2.96 3.52 -19.60
N SER A 137 -1.65 3.54 -19.36
CA SER A 137 -1.06 3.44 -18.04
C SER A 137 0.16 4.35 -17.89
N ILE A 138 0.52 4.66 -16.65
CA ILE A 138 1.72 5.40 -16.27
C ILE A 138 2.36 4.72 -15.06
N THR A 139 3.70 4.56 -15.08
CA THR A 139 4.44 3.81 -14.06
C THR A 139 5.29 4.70 -13.16
N PHE A 140 5.42 4.34 -11.89
CA PHE A 140 6.13 5.06 -10.82
C PHE A 140 7.11 4.14 -10.09
N GLN A 141 8.00 4.72 -9.27
CA GLN A 141 9.02 4.00 -8.52
C GLN A 141 8.46 3.08 -7.42
N SER A 142 7.30 3.40 -6.87
CA SER A 142 6.63 2.59 -5.82
C SER A 142 5.15 2.90 -5.76
N GLY A 143 4.35 2.01 -5.13
CA GLY A 143 2.95 2.28 -4.83
C GLY A 143 2.75 3.50 -3.94
N TYR A 144 3.63 3.72 -2.95
CA TYR A 144 3.58 4.93 -2.12
C TYR A 144 3.74 6.21 -2.95
N ALA A 145 4.76 6.25 -3.84
CA ALA A 145 5.00 7.40 -4.71
C ALA A 145 3.84 7.63 -5.71
N THR A 146 3.15 6.54 -6.10
CA THR A 146 1.97 6.61 -6.97
C THR A 146 0.80 7.27 -6.25
N ASN A 147 0.41 6.77 -5.06
CA ASN A 147 -0.70 7.33 -4.29
C ASN A 147 -0.43 8.80 -3.90
N ALA A 148 0.69 9.06 -3.22
CA ALA A 148 1.02 10.40 -2.76
C ALA A 148 1.09 11.41 -3.92
N GLY A 149 1.72 11.02 -5.04
CA GLY A 149 1.87 11.90 -6.19
C GLY A 149 0.57 12.11 -6.96
N THR A 150 -0.20 11.06 -7.19
CA THR A 150 -1.45 11.12 -7.96
C THR A 150 -2.52 11.93 -7.21
N ILE A 151 -2.76 11.62 -5.93
CA ILE A 151 -3.73 12.33 -5.10
C ILE A 151 -3.39 13.82 -5.04
N LEU A 152 -2.13 14.16 -4.72
CA LEU A 152 -1.66 15.53 -4.65
C LEU A 152 -1.83 16.32 -5.96
N SER A 153 -1.80 15.63 -7.12
CA SER A 153 -1.92 16.29 -8.42
C SER A 153 -3.36 16.46 -8.90
N LEU A 154 -4.29 15.66 -8.39
CA LEU A 154 -5.68 15.65 -8.84
C LEU A 154 -6.56 16.68 -8.14
N VAL A 155 -6.24 17.06 -6.90
CA VAL A 155 -7.09 17.90 -6.04
C VAL A 155 -6.30 19.03 -5.38
N ASP A 156 -7.00 20.15 -5.16
CA ASP A 156 -6.48 21.35 -4.49
C ASP A 156 -7.51 21.91 -3.50
N GLU A 157 -7.33 23.15 -3.01
CA GLU A 157 -8.20 23.81 -2.03
C GLU A 157 -9.66 24.03 -2.48
N ARG A 158 -9.97 23.83 -3.76
CA ARG A 158 -11.34 23.94 -4.33
C ARG A 158 -12.06 22.60 -4.35
N ASP A 159 -11.43 21.54 -3.89
CA ASP A 159 -11.89 20.15 -4.03
C ASP A 159 -12.10 19.51 -2.67
N ILE A 160 -12.81 18.39 -2.65
CA ILE A 160 -13.00 17.57 -1.47
C ILE A 160 -12.60 16.10 -1.74
N ILE A 161 -12.00 15.46 -0.74
CA ILE A 161 -11.71 14.02 -0.72
C ILE A 161 -12.63 13.36 0.31
N VAL A 162 -13.27 12.26 -0.07
CA VAL A 162 -14.07 11.39 0.79
C VAL A 162 -13.38 10.02 0.82
N SER A 163 -12.79 9.66 1.97
CA SER A 163 -11.87 8.53 2.12
C SER A 163 -12.43 7.49 3.07
N ASP A 164 -12.28 6.19 2.74
CA ASP A 164 -12.53 5.12 3.71
C ASP A 164 -11.58 5.24 4.91
N GLU A 165 -12.08 4.97 6.12
CA GLU A 165 -11.31 5.12 7.38
C GLU A 165 -10.14 4.14 7.51
N LEU A 166 -10.18 3.00 6.80
CA LEU A 166 -9.14 1.96 6.85
C LEU A 166 -8.20 1.98 5.65
N ASN A 167 -8.26 3.01 4.82
CA ASN A 167 -7.37 3.16 3.68
C ASN A 167 -5.88 3.10 4.08
N HIS A 168 -5.07 2.59 3.16
CA HIS A 168 -3.63 2.46 3.34
C HIS A 168 -2.94 3.80 3.66
N GLY A 169 -1.89 3.73 4.49
CA GLY A 169 -1.14 4.92 4.95
C GLY A 169 -0.67 5.85 3.82
N SER A 170 -0.31 5.33 2.64
CA SER A 170 0.08 6.15 1.50
C SER A 170 -1.08 6.99 0.92
N ILE A 171 -2.32 6.51 1.03
CA ILE A 171 -3.53 7.27 0.68
C ILE A 171 -3.74 8.37 1.72
N ILE A 172 -3.68 8.00 3.01
CA ILE A 172 -3.82 8.96 4.12
C ILE A 172 -2.79 10.09 3.99
N ASP A 173 -1.53 9.75 3.73
CA ASP A 173 -0.46 10.73 3.55
C ASP A 173 -0.70 11.58 2.29
N GLY A 174 -1.06 10.97 1.17
CA GLY A 174 -1.43 11.68 -0.05
C GLY A 174 -2.56 12.69 0.20
N CYS A 175 -3.61 12.29 0.92
CA CYS A 175 -4.71 13.18 1.29
C CYS A 175 -4.27 14.32 2.23
N ARG A 176 -3.35 14.04 3.17
CA ARG A 176 -2.81 15.05 4.09
C ARG A 176 -1.91 16.08 3.41
N MET A 177 -1.22 15.69 2.35
CA MET A 177 -0.34 16.58 1.58
C MET A 177 -1.10 17.59 0.73
N THR A 178 -2.42 17.39 0.47
CA THR A 178 -3.25 18.33 -0.29
C THR A 178 -3.82 19.42 0.61
N LYS A 179 -4.30 20.51 -0.02
CA LYS A 179 -5.15 21.54 0.63
C LYS A 179 -6.65 21.27 0.46
N ALA A 180 -7.03 20.18 -0.20
CA ALA A 180 -8.42 19.80 -0.39
C ALA A 180 -9.12 19.57 0.96
N ALA A 181 -10.42 19.87 1.02
CA ALA A 181 -11.25 19.47 2.14
C ALA A 181 -11.27 17.95 2.26
N ARG A 182 -11.44 17.41 3.47
CA ARG A 182 -11.40 15.97 3.71
C ARG A 182 -12.54 15.55 4.61
N ARG A 183 -13.21 14.47 4.21
CA ARG A 183 -14.16 13.73 5.02
C ARG A 183 -13.74 12.26 5.02
N VAL A 184 -14.04 11.57 6.12
CA VAL A 184 -13.76 10.14 6.28
C VAL A 184 -15.09 9.45 6.51
N TYR A 185 -15.36 8.37 5.77
CA TYR A 185 -16.53 7.53 6.00
C TYR A 185 -16.12 6.24 6.68
N LYS A 186 -17.07 5.65 7.43
CA LYS A 186 -16.87 4.40 8.13
C LYS A 186 -16.61 3.28 7.15
N HIS A 187 -15.71 2.39 7.52
CA HIS A 187 -15.25 1.31 6.68
C HIS A 187 -16.39 0.54 6.01
N LYS A 188 -16.41 0.58 4.67
CA LYS A 188 -17.38 -0.10 3.79
C LYS A 188 -18.85 0.28 4.06
N ASP A 189 -19.13 1.32 4.83
CA ASP A 189 -20.49 1.78 5.12
C ASP A 189 -20.98 2.74 4.03
N MET A 190 -21.78 2.21 3.11
CA MET A 190 -22.34 2.97 1.99
C MET A 190 -23.32 4.08 2.43
N ASN A 191 -24.03 3.89 3.54
CA ASN A 191 -24.92 4.90 4.10
C ASN A 191 -24.10 6.08 4.66
N ASP A 192 -23.00 5.79 5.34
CA ASP A 192 -22.11 6.83 5.84
C ASP A 192 -21.38 7.53 4.67
N LEU A 193 -20.97 6.79 3.62
CA LEU A 193 -20.41 7.39 2.41
C LEU A 193 -21.40 8.36 1.76
N GLU A 194 -22.66 7.96 1.57
CA GLU A 194 -23.69 8.83 1.01
C GLU A 194 -23.89 10.09 1.87
N LYS A 195 -23.89 9.94 3.20
CA LYS A 195 -23.96 11.07 4.13
C LYS A 195 -22.77 12.02 3.99
N GLN A 196 -21.53 11.47 3.83
CA GLN A 196 -20.32 12.31 3.65
C GLN A 196 -20.32 13.04 2.30
N LEU A 197 -21.08 12.58 1.32
CA LEU A 197 -21.25 13.22 0.02
C LEU A 197 -22.34 14.32 -0.01
N GLN A 198 -23.09 14.52 1.09
CA GLN A 198 -24.04 15.62 1.18
C GLN A 198 -23.31 16.97 1.22
N ASP A 199 -23.93 18.00 0.64
CA ASP A 199 -23.40 19.36 0.60
C ASP A 199 -21.99 19.45 -0.05
N THR A 200 -21.74 18.67 -1.10
CA THR A 200 -20.47 18.69 -1.85
C THR A 200 -20.56 19.45 -3.18
N ASP A 201 -21.71 19.93 -3.59
CA ASP A 201 -21.99 20.56 -4.90
C ASP A 201 -21.20 21.86 -5.13
N HIS A 202 -20.74 22.49 -4.05
CA HIS A 202 -19.94 23.72 -4.14
C HIS A 202 -18.44 23.47 -4.39
N PHE A 203 -17.98 22.21 -4.31
CA PHE A 203 -16.60 21.85 -4.66
C PHE A 203 -16.45 21.63 -6.16
N ARG A 204 -15.28 22.01 -6.70
CA ARG A 204 -14.95 21.79 -8.11
C ARG A 204 -14.89 20.31 -8.47
N ARG A 205 -14.31 19.51 -7.58
CA ARG A 205 -14.18 18.05 -7.71
C ARG A 205 -14.46 17.37 -6.38
N VAL A 206 -15.15 16.24 -6.46
CA VAL A 206 -15.35 15.33 -5.34
C VAL A 206 -14.58 14.06 -5.67
N LEU A 207 -13.61 13.67 -4.83
CA LEU A 207 -12.81 12.47 -5.01
C LEU A 207 -13.20 11.45 -3.95
N ILE A 208 -13.80 10.32 -4.36
CA ILE A 208 -14.02 9.16 -3.48
C ILE A 208 -12.83 8.23 -3.64
N ILE A 209 -12.17 7.88 -2.52
CA ILE A 209 -10.97 7.05 -2.52
C ILE A 209 -11.08 5.88 -1.55
N THR A 210 -10.74 4.68 -2.04
CA THR A 210 -10.75 3.43 -1.27
C THR A 210 -9.62 2.50 -1.66
N ASP A 211 -9.12 1.69 -0.71
CA ASP A 211 -8.43 0.44 -1.05
C ASP A 211 -9.42 -0.51 -1.74
N GLY A 212 -8.96 -1.29 -2.70
CA GLY A 212 -9.76 -2.35 -3.31
C GLY A 212 -9.83 -3.59 -2.43
N VAL A 213 -8.70 -3.95 -1.83
CA VAL A 213 -8.56 -5.00 -0.81
C VAL A 213 -7.81 -4.42 0.37
N PHE A 214 -8.43 -4.43 1.54
CA PHE A 214 -7.85 -3.89 2.76
C PHE A 214 -6.79 -4.82 3.34
N SER A 215 -5.59 -4.32 3.45
CA SER A 215 -4.38 -5.12 3.67
C SER A 215 -4.29 -5.80 5.04
N MET A 216 -5.03 -5.32 6.04
CA MET A 216 -4.96 -5.84 7.42
C MET A 216 -6.02 -6.90 7.72
N ASP A 217 -7.16 -6.82 7.05
CA ASP A 217 -8.31 -7.70 7.25
C ASP A 217 -8.52 -8.66 6.07
N GLY A 218 -8.10 -8.27 4.86
CA GLY A 218 -8.23 -9.08 3.66
C GLY A 218 -9.64 -9.09 3.09
N ASP A 219 -10.46 -8.12 3.44
CA ASP A 219 -11.79 -7.92 2.89
C ASP A 219 -11.77 -7.02 1.65
N ILE A 220 -12.85 -7.07 0.88
CA ILE A 220 -12.97 -6.42 -0.43
C ILE A 220 -13.89 -5.20 -0.31
N ALA A 221 -13.51 -4.07 -0.92
CA ALA A 221 -14.35 -2.90 -0.99
C ALA A 221 -15.64 -3.17 -1.81
N PRO A 222 -16.79 -2.59 -1.44
CA PRO A 222 -18.03 -2.66 -2.23
C PRO A 222 -17.93 -1.74 -3.46
N LEU A 223 -16.94 -2.00 -4.35
CA LEU A 223 -16.54 -1.08 -5.41
C LEU A 223 -17.68 -0.79 -6.38
N LYS A 224 -18.57 -1.76 -6.62
CA LYS A 224 -19.72 -1.54 -7.49
C LYS A 224 -20.63 -0.45 -6.94
N ASP A 225 -20.98 -0.54 -5.66
CA ASP A 225 -21.88 0.43 -5.01
C ASP A 225 -21.21 1.81 -4.90
N ILE A 226 -19.89 1.84 -4.66
CA ILE A 226 -19.10 3.08 -4.66
C ILE A 226 -19.13 3.74 -6.04
N VAL A 227 -18.95 2.98 -7.12
CA VAL A 227 -18.97 3.52 -8.50
C VAL A 227 -20.37 3.98 -8.90
N ASP A 228 -21.41 3.25 -8.52
CA ASP A 228 -22.80 3.62 -8.79
C ASP A 228 -23.11 4.95 -8.09
N LEU A 229 -22.80 5.09 -6.80
CA LEU A 229 -22.99 6.32 -6.03
C LEU A 229 -22.12 7.49 -6.56
N ALA A 230 -20.86 7.22 -6.93
CA ALA A 230 -19.98 8.23 -7.51
C ALA A 230 -20.55 8.77 -8.83
N THR A 231 -21.13 7.90 -9.65
CA THR A 231 -21.78 8.29 -10.92
C THR A 231 -22.97 9.18 -10.68
N GLU A 232 -23.84 8.85 -9.72
CA GLU A 232 -24.99 9.68 -9.33
C GLU A 232 -24.58 11.06 -8.82
N ARG A 233 -23.48 11.15 -8.09
CA ARG A 233 -22.95 12.38 -7.47
C ARG A 233 -21.91 13.09 -8.35
N GLN A 234 -21.64 12.63 -9.57
CA GLN A 234 -20.60 13.17 -10.47
C GLN A 234 -19.21 13.26 -9.78
N ALA A 235 -18.93 12.31 -8.89
CA ALA A 235 -17.67 12.21 -8.17
C ALA A 235 -16.65 11.37 -8.94
N ILE A 236 -15.37 11.67 -8.73
CA ILE A 236 -14.23 10.92 -9.26
C ILE A 236 -13.99 9.69 -8.38
N THR A 237 -13.84 8.52 -8.98
CA THR A 237 -13.51 7.28 -8.29
C THR A 237 -12.01 7.01 -8.33
N TYR A 238 -11.41 6.74 -7.17
CA TYR A 238 -10.02 6.31 -7.02
C TYR A 238 -9.97 5.00 -6.23
N VAL A 239 -9.42 3.95 -6.83
CA VAL A 239 -9.21 2.66 -6.14
C VAL A 239 -7.72 2.31 -6.10
N ASP A 240 -7.23 1.94 -4.90
CA ASP A 240 -5.92 1.31 -4.71
C ASP A 240 -6.09 -0.21 -4.73
N ASP A 241 -5.79 -0.81 -5.86
CA ASP A 241 -5.90 -2.24 -6.10
C ASP A 241 -4.61 -3.02 -5.81
N ALA A 242 -3.72 -2.46 -5.00
CA ALA A 242 -2.40 -3.06 -4.74
C ALA A 242 -2.45 -4.49 -4.16
N HIS A 243 -3.53 -4.90 -3.52
CA HIS A 243 -3.76 -6.25 -3.01
C HIS A 243 -4.75 -7.08 -3.84
N GLY A 244 -5.47 -6.47 -4.78
CA GLY A 244 -6.33 -7.16 -5.73
C GLY A 244 -5.60 -7.55 -7.02
N ASP A 245 -4.58 -6.78 -7.41
CA ASP A 245 -3.70 -7.09 -8.55
C ASP A 245 -3.08 -8.48 -8.44
N GLY A 246 -3.22 -9.28 -9.50
CA GLY A 246 -2.74 -10.66 -9.52
C GLY A 246 -3.54 -11.62 -8.63
N VAL A 247 -4.62 -11.17 -7.98
CA VAL A 247 -5.43 -11.91 -6.99
C VAL A 247 -6.89 -12.00 -7.41
N LEU A 248 -7.52 -10.87 -7.71
CA LEU A 248 -8.92 -10.76 -8.06
C LEU A 248 -9.13 -10.70 -9.57
N GLY A 249 -10.35 -11.00 -10.01
CA GLY A 249 -10.77 -10.93 -11.39
C GLY A 249 -10.22 -12.04 -12.28
N GLU A 250 -10.59 -11.99 -13.56
CA GLU A 250 -10.15 -12.97 -14.55
C GLU A 250 -8.62 -12.89 -14.74
N ASN A 251 -7.92 -13.98 -14.51
CA ASN A 251 -6.46 -14.04 -14.58
C ASN A 251 -5.74 -12.98 -13.73
N GLY A 252 -6.33 -12.58 -12.59
CA GLY A 252 -5.72 -11.63 -11.68
C GLY A 252 -5.72 -10.18 -12.17
N ARG A 253 -6.67 -9.77 -13.02
CA ARG A 253 -6.76 -8.40 -13.55
C ARG A 253 -7.22 -7.37 -12.51
N GLY A 254 -7.41 -7.76 -11.27
CA GLY A 254 -7.73 -6.86 -10.17
C GLY A 254 -9.22 -6.64 -9.94
N ILE A 255 -9.50 -5.72 -9.00
CA ILE A 255 -10.85 -5.50 -8.47
C ILE A 255 -11.82 -4.92 -9.51
N THR A 256 -11.37 -4.03 -10.38
CA THR A 256 -12.20 -3.46 -11.44
C THR A 256 -12.72 -4.55 -12.40
N ASN A 257 -11.87 -5.50 -12.76
CA ASN A 257 -12.28 -6.65 -13.55
C ASN A 257 -13.15 -7.63 -12.74
N HIS A 258 -12.88 -7.79 -11.43
CA HIS A 258 -13.69 -8.64 -10.55
C HIS A 258 -15.16 -8.22 -10.52
N PHE A 259 -15.44 -6.93 -10.54
CA PHE A 259 -16.79 -6.36 -10.54
C PHE A 259 -17.30 -5.96 -11.95
N HIS A 260 -16.57 -6.25 -13.02
CA HIS A 260 -16.91 -5.85 -14.40
C HIS A 260 -17.08 -4.33 -14.55
N LEU A 261 -16.15 -3.57 -13.97
CA LEU A 261 -16.16 -2.10 -13.94
C LEU A 261 -15.03 -1.49 -14.78
N GLU A 262 -14.46 -2.23 -15.73
CA GLU A 262 -13.42 -1.70 -16.61
C GLU A 262 -13.93 -0.45 -17.36
N GLY A 263 -13.15 0.62 -17.28
CA GLY A 263 -13.50 1.93 -17.85
C GLY A 263 -14.54 2.74 -17.07
N LYS A 264 -15.03 2.25 -15.92
CA LYS A 264 -15.97 2.97 -15.06
C LYS A 264 -15.30 3.57 -13.80
N VAL A 265 -14.12 3.11 -13.45
CA VAL A 265 -13.28 3.69 -12.40
C VAL A 265 -12.33 4.69 -13.05
N ASP A 266 -12.30 5.91 -12.54
CA ASP A 266 -11.49 6.98 -13.14
C ASP A 266 -10.00 6.76 -12.92
N VAL A 267 -9.61 6.41 -11.70
CA VAL A 267 -8.21 6.19 -11.29
C VAL A 267 -8.09 4.80 -10.66
N ASP A 268 -7.51 3.87 -11.41
CA ASP A 268 -7.24 2.53 -10.92
C ASP A 268 -5.72 2.40 -10.70
N MET A 269 -5.33 2.44 -9.42
CA MET A 269 -3.94 2.36 -8.97
C MET A 269 -3.58 0.94 -8.59
N GLY A 270 -2.36 0.51 -8.93
CA GLY A 270 -1.83 -0.78 -8.54
C GLY A 270 -0.33 -0.78 -8.27
N THR A 271 0.23 -1.96 -7.94
CA THR A 271 1.65 -2.10 -7.67
C THR A 271 2.26 -3.38 -8.21
N PHE A 272 3.52 -3.29 -8.66
CA PHE A 272 4.31 -4.47 -9.03
C PHE A 272 4.97 -5.15 -7.82
N SER A 273 4.88 -4.55 -6.63
CA SER A 273 5.67 -4.96 -5.45
C SER A 273 5.11 -6.16 -4.70
N LYS A 274 3.96 -6.69 -5.11
CA LYS A 274 3.26 -7.78 -4.43
C LYS A 274 3.11 -8.99 -5.35
N ALA A 275 1.96 -9.21 -5.96
CA ALA A 275 1.71 -10.40 -6.80
C ALA A 275 2.68 -10.54 -7.97
N PHE A 276 3.09 -9.45 -8.59
CA PHE A 276 4.04 -9.47 -9.70
C PHE A 276 5.50 -9.69 -9.27
N GLY A 277 5.82 -9.64 -7.97
CA GLY A 277 7.14 -9.96 -7.42
C GLY A 277 8.27 -9.02 -7.82
N CYS A 278 7.96 -7.80 -8.26
CA CYS A 278 8.91 -6.77 -8.70
C CYS A 278 8.90 -5.56 -7.75
N VAL A 279 9.18 -4.37 -8.27
CA VAL A 279 9.04 -3.09 -7.57
C VAL A 279 8.41 -2.05 -8.48
N GLY A 280 7.66 -1.11 -7.90
CA GLY A 280 7.02 -0.02 -8.62
C GLY A 280 5.53 0.06 -8.35
N GLY A 281 4.94 1.16 -8.77
CA GLY A 281 3.50 1.34 -8.79
C GLY A 281 3.05 1.90 -10.13
N TYR A 282 1.76 2.01 -10.34
CA TYR A 282 1.20 2.50 -11.58
C TYR A 282 -0.23 3.02 -11.39
N VAL A 283 -0.67 3.78 -12.37
CA VAL A 283 -2.08 4.12 -12.57
C VAL A 283 -2.47 3.64 -13.96
N VAL A 284 -3.64 3.02 -14.08
CA VAL A 284 -4.32 2.78 -15.35
C VAL A 284 -5.61 3.58 -15.42
N GLY A 285 -6.00 4.00 -16.62
CA GLY A 285 -7.19 4.79 -16.85
C GLY A 285 -7.23 5.37 -18.26
N SER A 286 -7.89 6.51 -18.43
CA SER A 286 -7.96 7.19 -19.72
C SER A 286 -6.61 7.75 -20.16
N LYS A 287 -6.42 7.93 -21.47
CA LYS A 287 -5.23 8.60 -22.03
C LYS A 287 -5.07 10.01 -21.49
N VAL A 288 -6.21 10.71 -21.29
CA VAL A 288 -6.21 12.09 -20.76
C VAL A 288 -5.67 12.09 -19.31
N LEU A 289 -6.12 11.17 -18.46
CA LEU A 289 -5.62 11.02 -17.10
C LEU A 289 -4.11 10.75 -17.09
N CYS A 290 -3.65 9.72 -17.81
CA CYS A 290 -2.23 9.36 -17.83
C CYS A 290 -1.35 10.50 -18.35
N SER A 291 -1.80 11.23 -19.39
CA SER A 291 -1.10 12.41 -19.90
C SER A 291 -1.07 13.55 -18.88
N TYR A 292 -2.16 13.76 -18.15
CA TYR A 292 -2.21 14.75 -17.07
C TYR A 292 -1.23 14.40 -15.95
N LEU A 293 -1.24 13.15 -15.48
CA LEU A 293 -0.33 12.68 -14.43
C LEU A 293 1.13 12.80 -14.84
N GLN A 294 1.47 12.48 -16.08
CA GLN A 294 2.82 12.63 -16.64
C GLN A 294 3.34 14.07 -16.51
N ASN A 295 2.46 15.07 -16.58
CA ASN A 295 2.81 16.48 -16.57
C ASN A 295 2.68 17.17 -15.20
N LYS A 296 1.99 16.53 -14.24
CA LYS A 296 1.66 17.15 -12.94
C LYS A 296 2.22 16.43 -11.74
N VAL A 297 2.41 15.11 -11.80
CA VAL A 297 2.82 14.34 -10.64
C VAL A 297 4.29 14.57 -10.30
N ARG A 298 4.55 15.20 -9.17
CA ARG A 298 5.91 15.55 -8.73
C ARG A 298 6.80 14.32 -8.50
N SER A 299 6.25 13.22 -7.95
CA SER A 299 6.98 11.97 -7.79
C SER A 299 7.39 11.33 -9.13
N TYR A 300 6.71 11.63 -10.23
CA TYR A 300 7.10 11.25 -11.58
C TYR A 300 8.14 12.21 -12.18
N LEU A 301 7.90 13.52 -12.05
CA LEU A 301 8.72 14.56 -12.64
C LEU A 301 10.09 14.71 -11.98
N LEU A 302 10.19 14.43 -10.67
CA LEU A 302 11.36 14.76 -9.84
C LEU A 302 12.11 13.52 -9.32
N SER A 303 11.63 12.30 -9.59
CA SER A 303 12.34 11.06 -9.23
C SER A 303 13.04 10.45 -10.43
N GLY A 304 14.24 9.90 -10.22
CA GLY A 304 14.95 9.11 -11.22
C GLY A 304 14.07 7.98 -11.74
N SER A 305 14.17 7.66 -13.03
CA SER A 305 13.42 6.57 -13.66
C SER A 305 13.77 5.22 -13.04
N GLN A 306 12.86 4.28 -13.08
CA GLN A 306 13.16 2.90 -12.71
C GLN A 306 14.33 2.37 -13.54
N PRO A 307 15.29 1.64 -12.92
CA PRO A 307 16.36 0.99 -13.65
C PRO A 307 15.80 -0.05 -14.63
N PRO A 308 16.42 -0.27 -15.79
CA PRO A 308 15.86 -1.09 -16.87
C PRO A 308 15.56 -2.54 -16.47
N SER A 309 16.23 -3.08 -15.46
CA SER A 309 15.94 -4.40 -14.89
C SER A 309 14.50 -4.51 -14.37
N VAL A 310 13.95 -3.42 -13.83
CA VAL A 310 12.61 -3.40 -13.24
C VAL A 310 11.53 -3.51 -14.31
N PRO A 311 11.41 -2.60 -15.29
CA PRO A 311 10.40 -2.76 -16.34
C PRO A 311 10.58 -4.05 -17.14
N GLY A 312 11.81 -4.55 -17.32
CA GLY A 312 12.06 -5.86 -17.94
C GLY A 312 11.42 -7.00 -17.17
N ALA A 313 11.61 -7.06 -15.85
CA ALA A 313 11.00 -8.03 -14.97
C ALA A 313 9.47 -7.89 -14.92
N CYS A 314 8.96 -6.66 -14.80
CA CYS A 314 7.51 -6.39 -14.76
C CYS A 314 6.78 -6.85 -16.02
N ILE A 315 7.34 -6.60 -17.21
CA ILE A 315 6.80 -7.11 -18.47
C ILE A 315 6.72 -8.64 -18.46
N ALA A 316 7.80 -9.29 -18.04
CA ALA A 316 7.84 -10.75 -17.93
C ALA A 316 6.82 -11.31 -16.93
N ALA A 317 6.62 -10.61 -15.80
CA ALA A 317 5.62 -10.97 -14.79
C ALA A 317 4.19 -10.90 -15.34
N ILE A 318 3.80 -9.77 -15.94
CA ILE A 318 2.48 -9.59 -16.55
C ILE A 318 2.22 -10.68 -17.62
N GLN A 319 3.16 -10.85 -18.54
CA GLN A 319 3.04 -11.87 -19.60
C GLN A 319 2.95 -13.30 -19.06
N LEU A 320 3.64 -13.58 -17.95
CA LEU A 320 3.57 -14.88 -17.29
C LEU A 320 2.19 -15.10 -16.66
N VAL A 321 1.65 -14.12 -15.96
CA VAL A 321 0.32 -14.19 -15.34
C VAL A 321 -0.76 -14.39 -16.43
N GLN A 322 -0.70 -13.61 -17.52
CA GLN A 322 -1.62 -13.74 -18.65
C GLN A 322 -1.63 -15.15 -19.27
N ARG A 323 -0.46 -15.77 -19.36
CA ARG A 323 -0.29 -17.11 -19.99
C ARG A 323 -0.48 -18.27 -19.03
N SER A 324 -0.62 -18.01 -17.75
CA SER A 324 -0.65 -19.04 -16.70
C SER A 324 -1.82 -18.83 -15.71
N PRO A 325 -3.06 -18.97 -16.17
CA PRO A 325 -4.26 -18.78 -15.33
C PRO A 325 -4.27 -19.72 -14.12
N GLY A 326 -3.57 -20.85 -14.19
CA GLY A 326 -3.39 -21.79 -13.10
C GLY A 326 -2.67 -21.21 -11.88
N LEU A 327 -1.90 -20.10 -12.01
CA LEU A 327 -1.26 -19.45 -10.87
C LEU A 327 -2.29 -18.83 -9.92
N VAL A 328 -3.22 -18.07 -10.45
CA VAL A 328 -4.30 -17.44 -9.65
C VAL A 328 -5.22 -18.52 -9.09
N LYS A 329 -5.60 -19.54 -9.88
CA LYS A 329 -6.40 -20.66 -9.38
C LYS A 329 -5.71 -21.35 -8.21
N LYS A 330 -4.41 -21.67 -8.32
CA LYS A 330 -3.65 -22.33 -7.26
C LYS A 330 -3.52 -21.45 -6.02
N LEU A 331 -3.37 -20.14 -6.18
CA LEU A 331 -3.40 -19.20 -5.04
C LEU A 331 -4.71 -19.35 -4.25
N TRP A 332 -5.86 -19.34 -4.94
CA TRP A 332 -7.16 -19.46 -4.30
C TRP A 332 -7.42 -20.86 -3.73
N ASP A 333 -6.95 -21.94 -4.38
CA ASP A 333 -7.02 -23.31 -3.83
C ASP A 333 -6.22 -23.41 -2.52
N ASN A 334 -5.00 -22.88 -2.49
CA ASN A 334 -4.17 -22.81 -1.29
C ASN A 334 -4.82 -21.96 -0.19
N THR A 335 -5.42 -20.83 -0.57
CA THR A 335 -6.13 -19.94 0.38
C THR A 335 -7.28 -20.65 1.07
N ARG A 336 -8.15 -21.27 0.30
CA ARG A 336 -9.30 -22.02 0.84
C ARG A 336 -8.86 -23.15 1.76
N TYR A 337 -7.84 -23.88 1.33
CA TYR A 337 -7.29 -25.00 2.11
C TYR A 337 -6.73 -24.54 3.46
N PHE A 338 -5.86 -23.55 3.47
CA PHE A 338 -5.23 -23.04 4.69
C PHE A 338 -6.23 -22.36 5.62
N LYS A 339 -7.13 -21.52 5.07
CA LYS A 339 -8.16 -20.83 5.84
C LYS A 339 -9.12 -21.81 6.50
N LYS A 340 -9.49 -22.89 5.79
CA LYS A 340 -10.29 -23.98 6.36
C LYS A 340 -9.55 -24.65 7.51
N GLY A 341 -8.27 -25.00 7.35
CA GLY A 341 -7.47 -25.62 8.41
C GLY A 341 -7.41 -24.78 9.69
N LEU A 342 -7.21 -23.47 9.57
CA LEU A 342 -7.22 -22.56 10.74
C LEU A 342 -8.59 -22.50 11.41
N LYS A 343 -9.69 -22.43 10.63
CA LYS A 343 -11.04 -22.41 11.16
C LYS A 343 -11.42 -23.72 11.86
N ASP A 344 -11.04 -24.85 11.28
CA ASP A 344 -11.29 -26.18 11.86
C ASP A 344 -10.55 -26.35 13.21
N LEU A 345 -9.44 -25.66 13.43
CA LEU A 345 -8.74 -25.61 14.71
C LEU A 345 -9.37 -24.64 15.73
N GLY A 346 -10.30 -23.79 15.32
CA GLY A 346 -10.97 -22.83 16.19
C GLY A 346 -10.40 -21.41 16.15
N PHE A 347 -9.44 -21.10 15.26
CA PHE A 347 -8.95 -19.75 15.14
C PHE A 347 -9.96 -18.79 14.51
N ASP A 348 -10.07 -17.60 15.09
CA ASP A 348 -10.78 -16.47 14.48
C ASP A 348 -9.92 -15.89 13.33
N THR A 349 -10.44 -15.97 12.12
CA THR A 349 -9.79 -15.45 10.91
C THR A 349 -10.46 -14.18 10.37
N GLY A 350 -11.29 -13.53 11.18
CA GLY A 350 -12.06 -12.35 10.79
C GLY A 350 -12.94 -12.59 9.57
N ASN A 351 -13.29 -11.50 8.88
CA ASN A 351 -14.15 -11.51 7.70
C ASN A 351 -13.35 -11.53 6.37
N SER A 352 -12.16 -12.11 6.39
CA SER A 352 -11.30 -12.12 5.21
C SER A 352 -11.91 -12.87 4.03
N GLU A 353 -11.93 -12.20 2.90
CA GLU A 353 -12.44 -12.68 1.61
C GLU A 353 -11.32 -13.06 0.62
N THR A 354 -10.04 -12.75 0.92
CA THR A 354 -8.89 -12.85 0.02
C THR A 354 -7.80 -13.79 0.55
N PRO A 355 -6.67 -13.97 -0.16
CA PRO A 355 -5.50 -14.71 0.34
C PRO A 355 -4.83 -14.14 1.60
N ILE A 356 -5.15 -12.94 2.00
CA ILE A 356 -4.78 -12.41 3.31
C ILE A 356 -5.67 -13.11 4.34
N THR A 357 -5.08 -13.82 5.30
CA THR A 357 -5.82 -14.50 6.37
C THR A 357 -5.30 -14.05 7.72
N PRO A 358 -5.97 -13.11 8.39
CA PRO A 358 -5.60 -12.73 9.75
C PRO A 358 -5.92 -13.88 10.71
N VAL A 359 -5.10 -14.05 11.74
CA VAL A 359 -5.38 -14.82 12.94
C VAL A 359 -5.51 -13.83 14.07
N MET A 360 -6.74 -13.59 14.52
CA MET A 360 -7.05 -12.56 15.51
C MET A 360 -6.51 -12.95 16.88
N VAL A 361 -5.81 -12.03 17.55
CA VAL A 361 -5.16 -12.26 18.83
C VAL A 361 -5.64 -11.29 19.90
N GLY A 362 -5.95 -10.04 19.50
CA GLY A 362 -6.39 -8.95 20.38
C GLY A 362 -5.22 -8.16 20.97
N GLU A 363 -4.48 -8.72 21.93
CA GLU A 363 -3.40 -8.05 22.64
C GLU A 363 -2.08 -8.05 21.83
N SER A 364 -1.41 -6.88 21.75
CA SER A 364 -0.17 -6.70 20.99
C SER A 364 0.98 -7.58 21.49
N GLY A 365 1.19 -7.67 22.80
CA GLY A 365 2.23 -8.51 23.40
C GLY A 365 1.98 -10.00 23.14
N LYS A 366 0.71 -10.45 23.19
CA LYS A 366 0.34 -11.83 22.86
C LYS A 366 0.62 -12.15 21.39
N ALA A 367 0.31 -11.23 20.48
CA ALA A 367 0.59 -11.39 19.05
C ALA A 367 2.09 -11.49 18.77
N ARG A 368 2.93 -10.71 19.46
CA ARG A 368 4.39 -10.80 19.35
C ARG A 368 4.91 -12.16 19.85
N ARG A 369 4.46 -12.60 21.03
CA ARG A 369 4.85 -13.93 21.56
C ARG A 369 4.43 -15.07 20.63
N LEU A 370 3.24 -14.97 20.02
CA LEU A 370 2.80 -15.94 19.02
C LEU A 370 3.72 -15.96 17.79
N ALA A 371 4.07 -14.80 17.25
CA ALA A 371 4.99 -14.72 16.12
C ALA A 371 6.38 -15.29 16.44
N ASP A 372 6.90 -15.07 17.65
CA ASP A 372 8.18 -15.65 18.10
C ASP A 372 8.09 -17.17 18.30
N SER A 373 6.98 -17.69 18.84
CA SER A 373 6.74 -19.14 18.95
C SER A 373 6.67 -19.78 17.55
N MET A 374 5.92 -19.20 16.63
CA MET A 374 5.84 -19.64 15.23
C MET A 374 7.22 -19.67 14.57
N PHE A 375 8.06 -18.64 14.78
CA PHE A 375 9.41 -18.60 14.23
C PHE A 375 10.32 -19.70 14.82
N LYS A 376 10.17 -20.03 16.11
CA LYS A 376 10.87 -21.15 16.74
C LYS A 376 10.44 -22.51 16.12
N LEU A 377 9.17 -22.63 15.76
CA LEU A 377 8.59 -23.79 15.08
C LEU A 377 8.89 -23.84 13.57
N GLY A 378 9.69 -22.90 13.04
CA GLY A 378 10.09 -22.88 11.64
C GLY A 378 9.13 -22.17 10.69
N VAL A 379 8.16 -21.41 11.21
CA VAL A 379 7.19 -20.64 10.41
C VAL A 379 7.37 -19.15 10.64
N PHE A 380 7.67 -18.41 9.59
CA PHE A 380 7.86 -16.96 9.65
C PHE A 380 6.55 -16.23 9.38
N VAL A 381 6.02 -15.62 10.42
CA VAL A 381 4.87 -14.72 10.41
C VAL A 381 5.23 -13.42 11.11
N LEU A 382 4.45 -12.35 10.89
CA LEU A 382 4.62 -11.07 11.55
C LEU A 382 3.34 -10.65 12.28
N PRO A 383 3.47 -10.12 13.51
CA PRO A 383 2.35 -9.53 14.21
C PRO A 383 2.01 -8.16 13.60
N ILE A 384 0.74 -7.89 13.44
CA ILE A 384 0.21 -6.56 13.12
C ILE A 384 -0.39 -6.02 14.41
N VAL A 385 0.18 -4.92 14.90
CA VAL A 385 -0.14 -4.31 16.18
C VAL A 385 -0.38 -2.80 16.00
N TYR A 386 -0.82 -2.12 17.04
CA TYR A 386 -0.90 -0.65 17.02
C TYR A 386 0.45 -0.03 16.63
N PRO A 387 0.50 1.05 15.84
CA PRO A 387 -0.63 1.85 15.32
C PRO A 387 -1.20 1.37 13.97
N MET A 388 -0.74 0.25 13.41
CA MET A 388 -1.24 -0.25 12.12
C MET A 388 -2.69 -0.78 12.21
N VAL A 389 -3.11 -1.21 13.39
CA VAL A 389 -4.48 -1.57 13.74
C VAL A 389 -4.84 -0.92 15.07
N ALA A 390 -6.13 -0.81 15.38
CA ALA A 390 -6.58 -0.28 16.67
C ALA A 390 -6.02 -1.11 17.84
N LYS A 391 -5.94 -0.51 19.03
CA LYS A 391 -5.61 -1.22 20.27
C LYS A 391 -6.60 -2.37 20.45
N ASP A 392 -6.13 -3.49 20.98
CA ASP A 392 -6.90 -4.73 21.17
C ASP A 392 -7.43 -5.40 19.88
N LYS A 393 -6.89 -4.99 18.73
CA LYS A 393 -7.16 -5.60 17.41
C LYS A 393 -5.91 -6.21 16.80
N ALA A 394 -4.90 -6.53 17.62
CA ALA A 394 -3.68 -7.17 17.15
C ALA A 394 -3.97 -8.55 16.54
N ARG A 395 -3.23 -8.90 15.51
CA ARG A 395 -3.38 -10.14 14.76
C ARG A 395 -2.04 -10.62 14.20
N ILE A 396 -1.97 -11.89 13.84
CA ILE A 396 -0.96 -12.39 12.91
C ILE A 396 -1.56 -12.31 11.51
N ARG A 397 -0.96 -11.52 10.60
CA ARG A 397 -1.39 -11.47 9.22
C ARG A 397 -0.65 -12.55 8.41
N THR A 398 -1.37 -13.59 8.00
CA THR A 398 -0.80 -14.60 7.11
C THR A 398 -1.20 -14.36 5.66
N ILE A 399 -0.29 -14.71 4.76
CA ILE A 399 -0.50 -14.67 3.32
C ILE A 399 0.03 -15.97 2.74
N VAL A 400 -0.85 -16.76 2.15
CA VAL A 400 -0.46 -17.90 1.33
C VAL A 400 -0.11 -17.45 -0.09
N THR A 401 0.69 -18.24 -0.79
CA THR A 401 1.08 -17.94 -2.18
C THR A 401 0.74 -19.13 -3.08
N SER A 402 0.68 -18.89 -4.38
CA SER A 402 0.53 -19.97 -5.36
C SER A 402 1.70 -20.96 -5.35
N ALA A 403 2.85 -20.54 -4.82
CA ALA A 403 4.06 -21.36 -4.76
C ALA A 403 4.12 -22.30 -3.54
N HIS A 404 3.27 -22.12 -2.52
CA HIS A 404 3.15 -23.06 -1.42
C HIS A 404 2.62 -24.41 -1.91
N THR A 405 3.19 -25.48 -1.34
CA THR A 405 2.67 -26.84 -1.50
C THR A 405 1.64 -27.13 -0.42
N LYS A 406 0.83 -28.18 -0.60
CA LYS A 406 -0.10 -28.65 0.44
C LYS A 406 0.66 -29.00 1.73
N LYS A 407 1.81 -29.68 1.60
CA LYS A 407 2.69 -30.01 2.75
C LYS A 407 3.15 -28.76 3.50
N ASP A 408 3.48 -27.67 2.80
CA ASP A 408 3.83 -26.40 3.46
C ASP A 408 2.67 -25.86 4.29
N LEU A 409 1.46 -25.96 3.77
CA LEU A 409 0.26 -25.46 4.45
C LEU A 409 -0.14 -26.36 5.64
N ASP A 410 0.03 -27.69 5.53
CA ASP A 410 -0.16 -28.62 6.64
C ASP A 410 0.84 -28.31 7.77
N GLU A 411 2.13 -28.17 7.46
CA GLU A 411 3.19 -27.80 8.42
C GLU A 411 2.91 -26.44 9.10
N ALA A 412 2.39 -25.47 8.35
CA ALA A 412 1.98 -24.20 8.91
C ALA A 412 0.79 -24.33 9.87
N THR A 413 -0.21 -25.12 9.51
CA THR A 413 -1.40 -25.35 10.33
C THR A 413 -1.04 -26.08 11.64
N ASP A 414 -0.17 -27.09 11.56
CA ASP A 414 0.34 -27.82 12.75
C ASP A 414 1.11 -26.88 13.70
N ALA A 415 1.92 -25.95 13.14
CA ALA A 415 2.62 -24.95 13.93
C ALA A 415 1.64 -23.98 14.63
N PHE A 416 0.59 -23.54 13.92
CA PHE A 416 -0.46 -22.72 14.50
C PHE A 416 -1.22 -23.46 15.59
N GLU A 417 -1.58 -24.73 15.41
CA GLU A 417 -2.22 -25.56 16.43
C GLU A 417 -1.38 -25.59 17.70
N LYS A 418 -0.10 -25.97 17.57
CA LYS A 418 0.81 -26.08 18.72
C LYS A 418 0.95 -24.73 19.46
N ALA A 419 1.26 -23.65 18.74
CA ALA A 419 1.43 -22.34 19.35
C ALA A 419 0.11 -21.77 19.89
N GLY A 420 -1.01 -22.02 19.22
CA GLY A 420 -2.33 -21.57 19.65
C GLY A 420 -2.79 -22.21 20.96
N ARG A 421 -2.59 -23.54 21.10
CA ARG A 421 -2.88 -24.24 22.37
C ARG A 421 -1.97 -23.78 23.49
N GLU A 422 -0.65 -23.63 23.24
CA GLU A 422 0.30 -23.11 24.23
C GLU A 422 -0.09 -21.74 24.79
N MET A 423 -0.74 -20.92 23.97
CA MET A 423 -1.14 -19.55 24.32
C MET A 423 -2.62 -19.41 24.68
N ALA A 424 -3.37 -20.51 24.78
CA ALA A 424 -4.82 -20.49 24.99
C ALA A 424 -5.56 -19.53 24.02
N LEU A 425 -5.31 -19.70 22.72
CA LEU A 425 -6.03 -19.04 21.63
C LEU A 425 -7.08 -19.94 21.02
N ILE A 426 -6.90 -21.25 21.17
CA ILE A 426 -7.79 -22.35 20.77
C ILE A 426 -7.80 -23.46 21.82
#